data_d5ae86666d5ee3a12422c2ca18d48497
#
_entry.id   d5ae86666d5ee3a12422c2ca18d48497
#
_cell.length_a   1.000
_cell.length_b   1.000
_cell.length_c   1.000
_cell.angle_alpha   90.00
_cell.angle_beta   90.00
_cell.angle_gamma   90.00
#
_symmetry.space_group_name_H-M   'P 1'
#
loop_
_entity.id
_entity.type
_entity.pdbx_description
1 polymer ?
#
loop_
_entity_poly.entity_id
_entity_poly.type
_entity_poly.pdbx_seq_one_letter_code
_entity_poly.pdbx_strand_id
1 'polypeptide(L)'
;MSRRCAGTRTDARDCARIAELLECGLLHGSFIPSAEQKEVRDLTRYRMKTVQARTSEIQRLHKALESAGIKLGSVLSDITGVSGRLMIDALIDGERRAQVMADLAKGTLRQAGKQADLSMALAARFTDHHAMLCRLHRDQIKLADHAIAGLDAQIADRAGRWPRELGLLDSVPGFGDVVSAAWLAEIGPAPHRWFPSHGKLASWVTLCPGNNISARKRKHGRTGDAGTYIKPVLVQAAWAAIRVRGRLQARYRRLVRRFGGDKNPGAKKKAIIAIAHTLLKIAYQVLKTGQPYTDLGADFYTRRQSPEQQQAYLARRLQKLHPGCTVTITISPPPGSPPPSAPAEAA
;
A
#
# COMPACT_ATOMS: atom_id res chain seq x y z
N MET A 1 -14.73 2.21 41.05
CA MET A 1 -15.22 3.45 40.41
C MET A 1 -14.12 4.51 40.52
N SER A 2 -13.27 4.64 39.55
CA SER A 2 -12.27 5.73 39.48
C SER A 2 -12.73 6.66 38.38
N ARG A 3 -13.29 7.81 38.76
CA ARG A 3 -13.56 8.93 37.86
C ARG A 3 -12.21 9.47 37.41
N ARG A 4 -11.90 9.33 36.13
CA ARG A 4 -10.83 10.11 35.50
C ARG A 4 -11.21 11.57 35.64
N CYS A 5 -10.59 12.29 36.57
CA CYS A 5 -10.62 13.73 36.60
C CYS A 5 -10.04 14.21 35.27
N ALA A 6 -10.88 14.80 34.44
CA ALA A 6 -10.46 15.58 33.29
C ALA A 6 -9.84 16.90 33.81
N GLY A 7 -8.63 16.80 34.36
CA GLY A 7 -7.81 17.96 34.67
C GLY A 7 -7.39 18.60 33.36
N THR A 8 -7.53 19.92 33.27
CA THR A 8 -7.01 20.75 32.19
C THR A 8 -5.53 20.37 31.96
N ARG A 9 -5.23 19.80 30.77
CA ARG A 9 -3.86 19.53 30.35
C ARG A 9 -3.17 20.87 30.13
N THR A 10 -2.21 21.17 30.96
CA THR A 10 -1.32 22.31 30.80
C THR A 10 0.09 21.79 30.61
N ASP A 11 0.89 22.44 29.80
CA ASP A 11 2.27 22.04 29.50
C ASP A 11 3.10 21.87 30.79
N ALA A 12 2.91 22.75 31.78
CA ALA A 12 3.58 22.67 33.06
C ALA A 12 3.29 21.36 33.83
N ARG A 13 2.01 20.92 33.85
CA ARG A 13 1.62 19.65 34.49
C ARG A 13 2.11 18.44 33.71
N ASP A 14 2.11 18.51 32.39
CA ASP A 14 2.63 17.44 31.56
C ASP A 14 4.16 17.31 31.72
N CYS A 15 4.89 18.44 31.82
CA CYS A 15 6.33 18.46 32.15
C CYS A 15 6.63 17.85 33.52
N ALA A 16 5.90 18.27 34.56
CA ALA A 16 6.05 17.73 35.91
C ALA A 16 5.82 16.22 35.95
N ARG A 17 4.77 15.74 35.28
CA ARG A 17 4.44 14.33 35.19
C ARG A 17 5.49 13.52 34.41
N ILE A 18 6.04 14.09 33.34
CA ILE A 18 7.12 13.45 32.57
C ILE A 18 8.38 13.35 33.44
N ALA A 19 8.73 14.39 34.20
CA ALA A 19 9.85 14.38 35.12
C ALA A 19 9.70 13.31 36.21
N GLU A 20 8.53 13.22 36.85
CA GLU A 20 8.20 12.19 37.83
C GLU A 20 8.31 10.78 37.25
N LEU A 21 7.76 10.53 36.05
CA LEU A 21 7.85 9.23 35.40
C LEU A 21 9.28 8.87 34.99
N LEU A 22 10.11 9.87 34.65
CA LEU A 22 11.52 9.69 34.32
C LEU A 22 12.30 9.31 35.56
N GLU A 23 12.08 10.02 36.66
CA GLU A 23 12.69 9.76 37.97
C GLU A 23 12.40 8.35 38.49
N CYS A 24 11.14 7.91 38.27
CA CYS A 24 10.71 6.54 38.60
C CYS A 24 11.24 5.46 37.65
N GLY A 25 12.01 5.80 36.61
CA GLY A 25 12.53 4.85 35.61
C GLY A 25 11.44 4.22 34.72
N LEU A 26 10.23 4.80 34.70
CA LEU A 26 9.08 4.28 33.96
C LEU A 26 9.05 4.73 32.48
N LEU A 27 9.92 5.70 32.12
CA LEU A 27 10.05 6.15 30.75
C LEU A 27 11.18 5.42 30.04
N HIS A 28 10.84 4.86 28.89
CA HIS A 28 11.83 4.31 27.95
C HIS A 28 12.10 5.32 26.85
N GLY A 29 13.37 5.50 26.49
CA GLY A 29 13.78 6.38 25.39
C GLY A 29 13.09 6.00 24.07
N SER A 30 12.69 7.01 23.32
CA SER A 30 12.14 6.81 21.97
C SER A 30 13.26 6.48 20.98
N PHE A 31 12.89 5.84 19.85
CA PHE A 31 13.83 5.60 18.77
C PHE A 31 14.37 6.92 18.20
N ILE A 32 15.67 7.09 18.26
CA ILE A 32 16.39 8.23 17.68
C ILE A 32 17.26 7.70 16.55
N PRO A 33 17.08 8.20 15.30
CA PRO A 33 17.90 7.81 14.16
C PRO A 33 19.34 8.34 14.29
N SER A 34 20.31 7.63 13.71
CA SER A 34 21.67 8.15 13.54
C SER A 34 21.70 9.38 12.62
N ALA A 35 22.81 10.12 12.60
CA ALA A 35 22.96 11.29 11.73
C ALA A 35 22.76 10.90 10.24
N GLU A 36 23.40 9.82 9.81
CA GLU A 36 23.30 9.32 8.43
C GLU A 36 21.86 8.89 8.07
N GLN A 37 21.20 8.22 9.01
CA GLN A 37 19.80 7.82 8.82
C GLN A 37 18.88 9.04 8.75
N LYS A 38 19.16 10.09 9.51
CA LYS A 38 18.41 11.34 9.50
C LYS A 38 18.52 12.04 8.15
N GLU A 39 19.71 12.08 7.53
CA GLU A 39 19.90 12.64 6.19
C GLU A 39 19.02 11.92 5.16
N VAL A 40 19.04 10.59 5.12
CA VAL A 40 18.20 9.82 4.19
C VAL A 40 16.71 10.03 4.50
N ARG A 41 16.35 10.14 5.76
CA ARG A 41 14.97 10.41 6.20
C ARG A 41 14.46 11.76 5.70
N ASP A 42 15.27 12.80 5.81
CA ASP A 42 14.90 14.13 5.36
C ASP A 42 14.68 14.14 3.83
N LEU A 43 15.56 13.49 3.07
CA LEU A 43 15.42 13.36 1.62
C LEU A 43 14.18 12.54 1.20
N THR A 44 13.95 11.39 1.82
CA THR A 44 12.78 10.53 1.49
C THR A 44 11.46 11.21 1.84
N ARG A 45 11.42 11.96 2.94
CA ARG A 45 10.25 12.75 3.32
C ARG A 45 10.02 13.92 2.38
N TYR A 46 11.06 14.63 2.00
CA TYR A 46 10.97 15.71 1.02
C TYR A 46 10.52 15.19 -0.35
N ARG A 47 11.10 14.07 -0.80
CA ARG A 47 10.65 13.38 -2.00
C ARG A 47 9.14 13.07 -1.99
N MET A 48 8.65 12.52 -0.88
CA MET A 48 7.21 12.22 -0.73
C MET A 48 6.37 13.50 -0.87
N LYS A 49 6.78 14.61 -0.26
CA LYS A 49 6.09 15.90 -0.37
C LYS A 49 6.13 16.43 -1.80
N THR A 50 7.25 16.30 -2.49
CA THR A 50 7.38 16.72 -3.90
C THR A 50 6.46 15.89 -4.81
N VAL A 51 6.37 14.56 -4.60
CA VAL A 51 5.43 13.70 -5.33
C VAL A 51 3.97 14.10 -5.06
N GLN A 52 3.63 14.45 -3.82
CA GLN A 52 2.29 14.94 -3.49
C GLN A 52 1.99 16.29 -4.16
N ALA A 53 2.93 17.23 -4.17
CA ALA A 53 2.81 18.52 -4.87
C ALA A 53 2.61 18.31 -6.38
N ARG A 54 3.45 17.45 -7.00
CA ARG A 54 3.29 17.05 -8.41
C ARG A 54 1.89 16.51 -8.70
N THR A 55 1.38 15.61 -7.86
CA THR A 55 0.04 15.04 -8.02
C THR A 55 -1.04 16.11 -7.93
N SER A 56 -0.88 17.08 -7.03
CA SER A 56 -1.80 18.21 -6.91
C SER A 56 -1.81 19.09 -8.17
N GLU A 57 -0.63 19.32 -8.78
CA GLU A 57 -0.54 20.06 -10.04
C GLU A 57 -1.19 19.30 -11.22
N ILE A 58 -1.03 17.98 -11.28
CA ILE A 58 -1.72 17.15 -12.27
C ILE A 58 -3.25 17.26 -12.12
N GLN A 59 -3.75 17.26 -10.90
CA GLN A 59 -5.19 17.40 -10.64
C GLN A 59 -5.69 18.81 -11.04
N ARG A 60 -4.89 19.85 -10.83
CA ARG A 60 -5.20 21.24 -11.27
C ARG A 60 -5.20 21.35 -12.78
N LEU A 61 -4.20 20.75 -13.46
CA LEU A 61 -4.14 20.66 -14.90
C LEU A 61 -5.37 19.95 -15.48
N HIS A 62 -5.76 18.82 -14.87
CA HIS A 62 -6.96 18.08 -15.24
C HIS A 62 -8.22 18.96 -15.12
N LYS A 63 -8.34 19.69 -14.00
CA LYS A 63 -9.46 20.61 -13.77
C LYS A 63 -9.47 21.78 -14.77
N ALA A 64 -8.32 22.32 -15.15
CA ALA A 64 -8.22 23.37 -16.17
C ALA A 64 -8.66 22.87 -17.55
N LEU A 65 -8.30 21.66 -17.93
CA LEU A 65 -8.79 21.02 -19.17
C LEU A 65 -10.31 20.78 -19.13
N GLU A 66 -10.83 20.25 -18.03
CA GLU A 66 -12.27 20.02 -17.86
C GLU A 66 -13.07 21.33 -17.89
N SER A 67 -12.55 22.43 -17.34
CA SER A 67 -13.23 23.75 -17.41
C SER A 67 -13.34 24.29 -18.83
N ALA A 68 -12.43 23.90 -19.73
CA ALA A 68 -12.49 24.17 -21.17
C ALA A 68 -13.42 23.20 -21.92
N GLY A 69 -13.96 22.19 -21.26
CA GLY A 69 -14.75 21.11 -21.87
C GLY A 69 -13.93 19.93 -22.43
N ILE A 70 -12.60 19.93 -22.22
CA ILE A 70 -11.70 18.87 -22.68
C ILE A 70 -11.71 17.70 -21.71
N LYS A 71 -12.15 16.52 -22.16
CA LYS A 71 -12.35 15.33 -21.33
C LYS A 71 -11.30 14.25 -21.60
N LEU A 72 -10.02 14.62 -21.70
CA LEU A 72 -8.94 13.66 -21.95
C LEU A 72 -8.89 12.50 -20.95
N GLY A 73 -9.23 12.73 -19.69
CA GLY A 73 -9.27 11.70 -18.65
C GLY A 73 -10.33 10.61 -18.84
N SER A 74 -11.30 10.80 -19.75
CA SER A 74 -12.27 9.76 -20.09
C SER A 74 -11.70 8.70 -21.05
N VAL A 75 -10.66 9.06 -21.82
CA VAL A 75 -10.01 8.20 -22.81
C VAL A 75 -8.63 7.75 -22.34
N LEU A 76 -7.87 8.66 -21.70
CA LEU A 76 -6.54 8.43 -21.19
C LEU A 76 -6.59 8.03 -19.72
N SER A 77 -5.90 6.96 -19.35
CA SER A 77 -5.68 6.60 -17.95
C SER A 77 -4.71 7.55 -17.25
N ASP A 78 -3.79 8.18 -18.00
CA ASP A 78 -2.83 9.16 -17.53
C ASP A 78 -2.66 10.28 -18.55
N ILE A 79 -3.14 11.49 -18.21
CA ILE A 79 -3.00 12.69 -19.06
C ILE A 79 -1.57 13.21 -19.12
N THR A 80 -0.70 12.80 -18.19
CA THR A 80 0.73 13.18 -18.17
C THR A 80 1.63 12.16 -18.86
N GLY A 81 1.06 11.09 -19.40
CA GLY A 81 1.75 10.13 -20.26
C GLY A 81 2.17 10.75 -21.61
N VAL A 82 2.93 10.00 -22.41
CA VAL A 82 3.51 10.49 -23.69
C VAL A 82 2.45 11.13 -24.59
N SER A 83 1.36 10.42 -24.88
CA SER A 83 0.30 10.93 -25.75
C SER A 83 -0.43 12.14 -25.17
N GLY A 84 -0.74 12.10 -23.86
CA GLY A 84 -1.40 13.20 -23.18
C GLY A 84 -0.56 14.47 -23.18
N ARG A 85 0.73 14.37 -22.92
CA ARG A 85 1.66 15.52 -22.98
C ARG A 85 1.70 16.14 -24.38
N LEU A 86 1.84 15.33 -25.43
CA LEU A 86 1.84 15.83 -26.80
C LEU A 86 0.57 16.59 -27.17
N MET A 87 -0.60 16.06 -26.77
CA MET A 87 -1.90 16.70 -27.02
C MET A 87 -2.04 18.02 -26.23
N ILE A 88 -1.64 18.02 -24.95
CA ILE A 88 -1.68 19.21 -24.10
C ILE A 88 -0.70 20.27 -24.60
N ASP A 89 0.50 19.89 -25.01
CA ASP A 89 1.49 20.81 -25.58
C ASP A 89 0.96 21.43 -26.89
N ALA A 90 0.36 20.63 -27.78
CA ALA A 90 -0.28 21.15 -28.99
C ALA A 90 -1.42 22.15 -28.70
N LEU A 91 -2.26 21.87 -27.70
CA LEU A 91 -3.30 22.81 -27.22
C LEU A 91 -2.70 24.13 -26.73
N ILE A 92 -1.63 24.09 -25.95
CA ILE A 92 -0.92 25.25 -25.41
C ILE A 92 -0.29 26.05 -26.54
N ASP A 93 0.20 25.39 -27.60
CA ASP A 93 0.85 26.01 -28.74
C ASP A 93 -0.14 26.53 -29.80
N GLY A 94 -1.44 26.43 -29.55
CA GLY A 94 -2.47 27.03 -30.38
C GLY A 94 -3.16 26.08 -31.35
N GLU A 95 -2.87 24.77 -31.36
CA GLU A 95 -3.64 23.81 -32.16
C GLU A 95 -5.07 23.69 -31.62
N ARG A 96 -6.06 23.77 -32.51
CA ARG A 96 -7.50 23.69 -32.18
C ARG A 96 -8.22 22.59 -32.93
N ARG A 97 -7.56 21.96 -33.91
CA ARG A 97 -8.12 20.87 -34.71
C ARG A 97 -8.02 19.57 -33.92
N ALA A 98 -9.16 19.12 -33.42
CA ALA A 98 -9.25 17.94 -32.55
C ALA A 98 -8.66 16.68 -33.21
N GLN A 99 -8.87 16.51 -34.54
CA GLN A 99 -8.33 15.36 -35.28
C GLN A 99 -6.80 15.36 -35.33
N VAL A 100 -6.17 16.51 -35.59
CA VAL A 100 -4.71 16.66 -35.63
C VAL A 100 -4.11 16.28 -34.28
N MET A 101 -4.73 16.73 -33.19
CA MET A 101 -4.29 16.37 -31.84
C MET A 101 -4.50 14.90 -31.52
N ALA A 102 -5.61 14.30 -31.96
CA ALA A 102 -5.87 12.87 -31.77
C ALA A 102 -4.84 11.99 -32.50
N ASP A 103 -4.33 12.44 -33.65
CA ASP A 103 -3.29 11.75 -34.41
C ASP A 103 -1.91 11.74 -33.72
N LEU A 104 -1.71 12.58 -32.69
CA LEU A 104 -0.52 12.55 -31.82
C LEU A 104 -0.49 11.34 -30.89
N ALA A 105 -1.56 10.55 -30.83
CA ALA A 105 -1.63 9.33 -30.03
C ALA A 105 -0.49 8.35 -30.39
N LYS A 106 0.17 7.78 -29.37
CA LYS A 106 1.29 6.82 -29.51
C LYS A 106 0.93 5.46 -28.91
N GLY A 107 1.68 4.44 -29.34
CA GLY A 107 1.64 3.09 -28.76
C GLY A 107 0.24 2.43 -28.81
N THR A 108 -0.14 1.82 -27.72
CA THR A 108 -1.40 1.07 -27.57
C THR A 108 -2.67 1.90 -27.84
N LEU A 109 -2.62 3.20 -27.58
CA LEU A 109 -3.72 4.11 -27.83
C LEU A 109 -4.03 4.24 -29.33
N ARG A 110 -2.97 4.35 -30.14
CA ARG A 110 -3.09 4.38 -31.61
C ARG A 110 -3.55 3.03 -32.17
N GLN A 111 -2.98 1.94 -31.64
CA GLN A 111 -3.34 0.58 -32.04
C GLN A 111 -4.79 0.21 -31.67
N ALA A 112 -5.31 0.75 -30.57
CA ALA A 112 -6.70 0.48 -30.12
C ALA A 112 -7.77 1.25 -30.89
N GLY A 113 -7.42 2.05 -31.92
CA GLY A 113 -8.37 2.79 -32.75
C GLY A 113 -9.16 3.87 -31.98
N LYS A 114 -8.59 4.43 -30.91
CA LYS A 114 -9.25 5.42 -30.06
C LYS A 114 -9.16 6.87 -30.54
N GLN A 115 -8.76 7.08 -31.80
CA GLN A 115 -8.61 8.44 -32.37
C GLN A 115 -9.94 9.20 -32.40
N ALA A 116 -11.06 8.51 -32.72
CA ALA A 116 -12.37 9.13 -32.72
C ALA A 116 -12.79 9.60 -31.32
N ASP A 117 -12.59 8.75 -30.31
CA ASP A 117 -12.88 9.09 -28.89
C ASP A 117 -12.01 10.27 -28.44
N LEU A 118 -10.72 10.29 -28.82
CA LEU A 118 -9.79 11.39 -28.53
C LEU A 118 -10.20 12.68 -29.21
N SER A 119 -10.59 12.61 -30.49
CA SER A 119 -11.10 13.76 -31.23
C SER A 119 -12.34 14.37 -30.58
N MET A 120 -13.31 13.53 -30.16
CA MET A 120 -14.46 14.01 -29.40
C MET A 120 -14.07 14.61 -28.05
N ALA A 121 -13.15 14.01 -27.32
CA ALA A 121 -12.70 14.50 -26.02
C ALA A 121 -11.93 15.83 -26.10
N LEU A 122 -11.31 16.14 -27.27
CA LEU A 122 -10.56 17.35 -27.54
C LEU A 122 -11.38 18.47 -28.21
N ALA A 123 -12.58 18.16 -28.69
CA ALA A 123 -13.48 19.12 -29.34
C ALA A 123 -14.17 20.01 -28.30
N ALA A 124 -13.55 21.13 -27.95
CA ALA A 124 -14.00 22.02 -26.88
C ALA A 124 -13.59 23.47 -27.11
N ARG A 125 -14.08 24.39 -26.24
CA ARG A 125 -13.72 25.82 -26.27
C ARG A 125 -12.46 26.11 -25.46
N PHE A 126 -11.34 25.75 -25.99
CA PHE A 126 -10.05 26.05 -25.37
C PHE A 126 -9.56 27.46 -25.77
N THR A 127 -9.39 28.34 -24.81
CA THR A 127 -9.00 29.73 -25.00
C THR A 127 -7.56 29.97 -24.52
N ASP A 128 -7.00 31.16 -24.83
CA ASP A 128 -5.66 31.55 -24.38
C ASP A 128 -5.55 31.59 -22.84
N HIS A 129 -6.64 31.89 -22.14
CA HIS A 129 -6.70 31.80 -20.70
C HIS A 129 -6.43 30.34 -20.21
N HIS A 130 -7.07 29.35 -20.83
CA HIS A 130 -6.83 27.95 -20.49
C HIS A 130 -5.41 27.51 -20.89
N ALA A 131 -4.88 28.01 -22.02
CA ALA A 131 -3.52 27.73 -22.45
C ALA A 131 -2.50 28.26 -21.43
N MET A 132 -2.69 29.46 -20.90
CA MET A 132 -1.84 30.05 -19.87
C MET A 132 -1.86 29.18 -18.60
N LEU A 133 -3.03 28.80 -18.10
CA LEU A 133 -3.14 27.96 -16.90
C LEU A 133 -2.52 26.58 -17.10
N CYS A 134 -2.80 25.92 -18.24
CA CYS A 134 -2.20 24.61 -18.57
C CYS A 134 -0.67 24.70 -18.68
N ARG A 135 -0.13 25.78 -19.24
CA ARG A 135 1.32 26.01 -19.32
C ARG A 135 1.93 26.12 -17.92
N LEU A 136 1.33 26.92 -17.02
CA LEU A 136 1.79 27.05 -15.63
C LEU A 136 1.83 25.70 -14.90
N HIS A 137 0.74 24.94 -14.97
CA HIS A 137 0.68 23.63 -14.30
C HIS A 137 1.65 22.62 -14.92
N ARG A 138 1.78 22.59 -16.26
CA ARG A 138 2.75 21.75 -16.96
C ARG A 138 4.20 22.06 -16.52
N ASP A 139 4.56 23.33 -16.39
CA ASP A 139 5.90 23.73 -16.01
C ASP A 139 6.20 23.39 -14.55
N GLN A 140 5.20 23.52 -13.64
CA GLN A 140 5.31 23.07 -12.27
C GLN A 140 5.47 21.52 -12.18
N ILE A 141 4.77 20.77 -13.02
CA ILE A 141 4.94 19.31 -13.10
C ILE A 141 6.36 18.94 -13.57
N LYS A 142 6.88 19.62 -14.62
CA LYS A 142 8.26 19.41 -15.11
C LYS A 142 9.29 19.71 -14.03
N LEU A 143 9.13 20.81 -13.29
CA LEU A 143 10.02 21.18 -12.19
C LEU A 143 10.00 20.11 -11.09
N ALA A 144 8.80 19.63 -10.71
CA ALA A 144 8.66 18.58 -9.74
C ALA A 144 9.28 17.25 -10.21
N ASP A 145 9.11 16.87 -11.49
CA ASP A 145 9.73 15.68 -12.08
C ASP A 145 11.26 15.75 -11.99
N HIS A 146 11.85 16.91 -12.32
CA HIS A 146 13.30 17.13 -12.19
C HIS A 146 13.78 17.03 -10.75
N ALA A 147 13.07 17.67 -9.82
CA ALA A 147 13.39 17.61 -8.40
C ALA A 147 13.32 16.18 -7.85
N ILE A 148 12.29 15.40 -8.23
CA ILE A 148 12.14 13.99 -7.84
C ILE A 148 13.33 13.17 -8.35
N ALA A 149 13.73 13.33 -9.61
CA ALA A 149 14.87 12.62 -10.18
C ALA A 149 16.17 12.92 -9.42
N GLY A 150 16.42 14.20 -9.10
CA GLY A 150 17.58 14.60 -8.30
C GLY A 150 17.56 14.02 -6.89
N LEU A 151 16.38 14.01 -6.24
CA LEU A 151 16.20 13.40 -4.92
C LEU A 151 16.40 11.89 -4.98
N ASP A 152 15.92 11.20 -6.01
CA ASP A 152 16.11 9.76 -6.19
C ASP A 152 17.59 9.40 -6.29
N ALA A 153 18.39 10.16 -7.05
CA ALA A 153 19.83 9.97 -7.15
C ALA A 153 20.52 10.17 -5.79
N GLN A 154 20.18 11.22 -5.06
CA GLN A 154 20.74 11.49 -3.74
C GLN A 154 20.35 10.46 -2.67
N ILE A 155 19.11 9.95 -2.73
CA ILE A 155 18.62 8.89 -1.83
C ILE A 155 19.38 7.59 -2.13
N ALA A 156 19.54 7.23 -3.41
CA ALA A 156 20.26 6.02 -3.80
C ALA A 156 21.73 6.04 -3.33
N ASP A 157 22.42 7.16 -3.53
CA ASP A 157 23.80 7.37 -3.08
C ASP A 157 23.92 7.16 -1.56
N ARG A 158 23.10 7.86 -0.77
CA ARG A 158 23.17 7.77 0.69
C ARG A 158 22.67 6.46 1.25
N ALA A 159 21.61 5.86 0.67
CA ALA A 159 21.12 4.54 1.08
C ALA A 159 22.09 3.42 0.70
N GLY A 160 22.97 3.65 -0.27
CA GLY A 160 24.08 2.75 -0.66
C GLY A 160 25.05 2.40 0.47
N ARG A 161 25.01 3.10 1.60
CA ARG A 161 25.75 2.76 2.83
C ARG A 161 25.28 1.45 3.46
N TRP A 162 24.06 0.98 3.15
CA TRP A 162 23.47 -0.27 3.68
C TRP A 162 23.20 -1.28 2.55
N PRO A 163 24.21 -1.70 1.77
CA PRO A 163 24.00 -2.52 0.58
C PRO A 163 23.43 -3.90 0.91
N ARG A 164 23.84 -4.48 2.05
CA ARG A 164 23.33 -5.76 2.53
C ARG A 164 21.85 -5.68 2.89
N GLU A 165 21.46 -4.67 3.63
CA GLU A 165 20.07 -4.44 4.07
C GLU A 165 19.16 -4.11 2.89
N LEU A 166 19.63 -3.32 1.92
CA LEU A 166 18.92 -3.07 0.66
C LEU A 166 18.67 -4.36 -0.09
N GLY A 167 19.68 -5.21 -0.29
CA GLY A 167 19.52 -6.50 -0.96
C GLY A 167 18.58 -7.45 -0.23
N LEU A 168 18.61 -7.44 1.10
CA LEU A 168 17.67 -8.21 1.92
C LEU A 168 16.23 -7.70 1.76
N LEU A 169 16.02 -6.39 1.77
CA LEU A 169 14.70 -5.78 1.62
C LEU A 169 14.14 -5.99 0.22
N ASP A 170 14.97 -5.93 -0.82
CA ASP A 170 14.56 -6.15 -2.22
C ASP A 170 14.00 -7.57 -2.44
N SER A 171 14.41 -8.55 -1.64
CA SER A 171 13.82 -9.89 -1.67
C SER A 171 12.34 -9.91 -1.26
N VAL A 172 11.85 -8.87 -0.57
CA VAL A 172 10.47 -8.80 -0.06
C VAL A 172 9.52 -8.34 -1.18
N PRO A 173 8.48 -9.08 -1.51
CA PRO A 173 7.56 -8.71 -2.57
C PRO A 173 6.96 -7.32 -2.37
N GLY A 174 7.08 -6.46 -3.40
CA GLY A 174 6.59 -5.09 -3.38
C GLY A 174 7.56 -4.07 -2.76
N PHE A 175 8.71 -4.51 -2.28
CA PHE A 175 9.82 -3.65 -1.95
C PHE A 175 10.68 -3.44 -3.21
N GLY A 176 10.89 -2.22 -3.59
CA GLY A 176 11.87 -1.77 -4.57
C GLY A 176 12.67 -0.64 -3.94
N ASP A 177 13.55 -0.01 -4.69
CA ASP A 177 14.51 0.98 -4.18
C ASP A 177 13.87 2.05 -3.29
N VAL A 178 12.75 2.64 -3.74
CA VAL A 178 12.04 3.69 -3.01
C VAL A 178 11.49 3.18 -1.66
N VAL A 179 10.92 1.98 -1.63
CA VAL A 179 10.34 1.41 -0.41
C VAL A 179 11.44 0.99 0.55
N SER A 180 12.50 0.38 0.04
CA SER A 180 13.67 -0.07 0.82
C SER A 180 14.41 1.11 1.42
N ALA A 181 14.66 2.17 0.65
CA ALA A 181 15.25 3.41 1.15
C ALA A 181 14.35 4.09 2.21
N ALA A 182 13.05 4.16 1.99
CA ALA A 182 12.10 4.71 2.97
C ALA A 182 12.04 3.87 4.26
N TRP A 183 12.17 2.54 4.17
CA TRP A 183 12.30 1.67 5.34
C TRP A 183 13.56 2.00 6.14
N LEU A 184 14.72 2.04 5.48
CA LEU A 184 16.00 2.35 6.13
C LEU A 184 15.99 3.75 6.75
N ALA A 185 15.38 4.71 6.06
CA ALA A 185 15.21 6.08 6.54
C ALA A 185 14.36 6.15 7.82
N GLU A 186 13.20 5.50 7.85
CA GLU A 186 12.24 5.64 8.95
C GLU A 186 12.49 4.66 10.09
N ILE A 187 12.90 3.44 9.81
CA ILE A 187 13.04 2.35 10.80
C ILE A 187 14.49 2.00 11.06
N GLY A 188 15.35 2.09 10.05
CA GLY A 188 16.77 1.78 10.12
C GLY A 188 17.12 0.35 9.69
N PRO A 189 18.45 0.06 9.62
CA PRO A 189 18.97 -1.21 9.16
C PRO A 189 18.83 -2.34 10.19
N ALA A 190 18.77 -2.02 11.48
CA ALA A 190 18.72 -2.98 12.57
C ALA A 190 17.49 -2.75 13.49
N PRO A 191 16.26 -2.97 13.00
CA PRO A 191 15.05 -2.65 13.76
C PRO A 191 14.92 -3.41 15.08
N HIS A 192 15.53 -4.58 15.19
CA HIS A 192 15.50 -5.41 16.40
C HIS A 192 16.28 -4.82 17.59
N ARG A 193 17.17 -3.86 17.34
CA ARG A 193 17.89 -3.13 18.43
C ARG A 193 16.96 -2.18 19.20
N TRP A 194 15.96 -1.61 18.52
CA TRP A 194 15.06 -0.61 19.08
C TRP A 194 13.67 -1.18 19.40
N PHE A 195 13.24 -2.16 18.61
CA PHE A 195 11.94 -2.79 18.75
C PHE A 195 12.13 -4.27 19.09
N PRO A 196 11.87 -4.69 20.34
CA PRO A 196 12.07 -6.08 20.78
C PRO A 196 11.30 -7.11 19.96
N SER A 197 10.19 -6.69 19.34
CA SER A 197 9.39 -7.55 18.46
C SER A 197 8.79 -6.77 17.30
N HIS A 198 8.48 -7.49 16.22
CA HIS A 198 7.72 -6.93 15.10
C HIS A 198 6.35 -6.36 15.52
N GLY A 199 5.76 -6.85 16.61
CA GLY A 199 4.51 -6.33 17.15
C GLY A 199 4.67 -4.93 17.75
N LYS A 200 5.78 -4.66 18.46
CA LYS A 200 6.10 -3.33 18.97
C LYS A 200 6.38 -2.35 17.83
N LEU A 201 7.12 -2.77 16.79
CA LEU A 201 7.32 -1.97 15.59
C LEU A 201 5.98 -1.68 14.87
N ALA A 202 5.11 -2.67 14.70
CA ALA A 202 3.81 -2.48 14.05
C ALA A 202 2.90 -1.53 14.84
N SER A 203 2.98 -1.54 16.16
CA SER A 203 2.29 -0.57 17.03
C SER A 203 2.85 0.84 16.84
N TRP A 204 4.17 0.99 16.81
CA TRP A 204 4.85 2.27 16.60
C TRP A 204 4.51 2.87 15.22
N VAL A 205 4.51 2.05 14.15
CA VAL A 205 4.08 2.46 12.79
C VAL A 205 2.57 2.69 12.70
N THR A 206 1.79 2.35 13.74
CA THR A 206 0.32 2.43 13.77
C THR A 206 -0.37 1.58 12.68
N LEU A 207 0.22 0.45 12.32
CA LEU A 207 -0.41 -0.54 11.44
C LEU A 207 -1.29 -1.54 12.20
N CYS A 208 -1.24 -1.53 13.54
CA CYS A 208 -2.16 -2.31 14.37
C CYS A 208 -3.54 -1.64 14.43
N PRO A 209 -4.63 -2.41 14.35
CA PRO A 209 -5.96 -1.86 14.59
C PRO A 209 -6.08 -1.40 16.05
N GLY A 210 -6.68 -0.24 16.26
CA GLY A 210 -6.99 0.26 17.59
C GLY A 210 -7.93 -0.69 18.34
N ASN A 211 -7.70 -0.87 19.65
CA ASN A 211 -8.55 -1.66 20.52
C ASN A 211 -9.49 -0.74 21.30
N ASN A 212 -10.47 -0.16 20.59
CA ASN A 212 -11.48 0.70 21.23
C ASN A 212 -12.69 -0.14 21.60
N ILE A 213 -12.61 -0.77 22.79
CA ILE A 213 -13.69 -1.57 23.36
C ILE A 213 -14.15 -0.86 24.65
N SER A 214 -15.44 -0.58 24.76
CA SER A 214 -16.08 -0.04 25.95
C SER A 214 -17.34 -0.84 26.26
N ALA A 215 -17.50 -1.27 27.52
CA ALA A 215 -18.63 -2.11 27.96
C ALA A 215 -18.86 -3.33 27.04
N ARG A 216 -17.80 -4.07 26.70
CA ARG A 216 -17.80 -5.22 25.78
C ARG A 216 -18.24 -4.89 24.33
N LYS A 217 -18.57 -3.65 24.00
CA LYS A 217 -18.90 -3.22 22.64
C LYS A 217 -17.68 -2.65 21.95
N ARG A 218 -17.33 -3.21 20.79
CA ARG A 218 -16.26 -2.70 19.93
C ARG A 218 -16.77 -1.45 19.19
N LYS A 219 -16.22 -0.27 19.51
CA LYS A 219 -16.60 1.00 18.88
C LYS A 219 -16.00 1.13 17.50
N HIS A 220 -14.68 1.01 17.37
CA HIS A 220 -13.99 1.02 16.07
C HIS A 220 -12.63 0.31 16.15
N GLY A 221 -12.15 -0.18 15.01
CA GLY A 221 -10.82 -0.79 14.85
C GLY A 221 -9.95 0.01 13.88
N ARG A 222 -10.09 1.36 13.86
CA ARG A 222 -9.28 2.24 13.01
C ARG A 222 -7.82 2.18 13.47
N THR A 223 -6.90 2.20 12.53
CA THR A 223 -5.47 2.36 12.82
C THR A 223 -5.19 3.80 13.26
N GLY A 224 -4.20 4.01 14.13
CA GLY A 224 -3.80 5.36 14.57
C GLY A 224 -3.28 6.23 13.43
N ASP A 225 -3.12 7.52 13.70
CA ASP A 225 -2.72 8.53 12.72
C ASP A 225 -1.18 8.76 12.67
N ALA A 226 -0.41 8.24 13.64
CA ALA A 226 1.05 8.24 13.59
C ALA A 226 1.58 7.35 12.42
N GLY A 227 2.88 7.44 12.13
CA GLY A 227 3.49 6.71 11.00
C GLY A 227 3.22 7.36 9.65
N THR A 228 3.10 8.68 9.62
CA THR A 228 2.69 9.50 8.46
C THR A 228 3.51 9.22 7.21
N TYR A 229 4.79 8.86 7.34
CA TYR A 229 5.67 8.64 6.21
C TYR A 229 5.80 7.16 5.83
N ILE A 230 6.04 6.27 6.78
CA ILE A 230 6.28 4.86 6.48
C ILE A 230 5.00 4.06 6.17
N LYS A 231 3.88 4.39 6.83
CA LYS A 231 2.62 3.68 6.63
C LYS A 231 2.08 3.77 5.19
N PRO A 232 2.02 4.95 4.53
CA PRO A 232 1.64 5.04 3.11
C PRO A 232 2.57 4.24 2.20
N VAL A 233 3.87 4.26 2.44
CA VAL A 233 4.87 3.51 1.67
C VAL A 233 4.61 2.00 1.76
N LEU A 234 4.38 1.48 2.96
CA LEU A 234 4.05 0.06 3.16
C LEU A 234 2.70 -0.33 2.54
N VAL A 235 1.73 0.59 2.49
CA VAL A 235 0.45 0.36 1.80
C VAL A 235 0.66 0.28 0.29
N GLN A 236 1.49 1.14 -0.29
CA GLN A 236 1.86 1.07 -1.71
C GLN A 236 2.61 -0.22 -2.04
N ALA A 237 3.58 -0.60 -1.21
CA ALA A 237 4.27 -1.88 -1.32
C ALA A 237 3.30 -3.07 -1.26
N ALA A 238 2.29 -3.00 -0.38
CA ALA A 238 1.26 -4.03 -0.28
C ALA A 238 0.41 -4.16 -1.56
N TRP A 239 0.06 -3.05 -2.20
CA TRP A 239 -0.61 -3.06 -3.50
C TRP A 239 0.25 -3.67 -4.60
N ALA A 240 1.56 -3.42 -4.60
CA ALA A 240 2.50 -4.05 -5.54
C ALA A 240 2.64 -5.56 -5.26
N ALA A 241 2.82 -5.95 -3.99
CA ALA A 241 3.03 -7.32 -3.58
C ALA A 241 1.88 -8.27 -3.95
N ILE A 242 0.63 -7.81 -3.89
CA ILE A 242 -0.53 -8.66 -4.23
C ILE A 242 -0.71 -8.89 -5.73
N ARG A 243 0.01 -8.19 -6.59
CA ARG A 243 -0.01 -8.42 -8.05
C ARG A 243 0.79 -9.67 -8.42
N VAL A 244 1.79 -10.01 -7.63
CA VAL A 244 2.60 -11.22 -7.82
C VAL A 244 1.87 -12.44 -7.27
N ARG A 245 1.84 -13.52 -8.05
CA ARG A 245 1.24 -14.80 -7.61
C ARG A 245 2.10 -15.41 -6.51
N GLY A 246 1.53 -15.56 -5.31
CA GLY A 246 2.24 -16.11 -4.15
C GLY A 246 1.38 -16.05 -2.89
N ARG A 247 2.02 -16.32 -1.76
CA ARG A 247 1.38 -16.35 -0.44
C ARG A 247 0.65 -15.05 -0.09
N LEU A 248 1.23 -13.87 -0.41
CA LEU A 248 0.64 -12.58 -0.07
C LEU A 248 -0.64 -12.31 -0.85
N GLN A 249 -0.68 -12.64 -2.15
CA GLN A 249 -1.88 -12.54 -2.96
C GLN A 249 -2.98 -13.48 -2.43
N ALA A 250 -2.63 -14.73 -2.11
CA ALA A 250 -3.58 -15.70 -1.53
C ALA A 250 -4.15 -15.20 -0.20
N ARG A 251 -3.30 -14.63 0.67
CA ARG A 251 -3.73 -14.01 1.93
C ARG A 251 -4.67 -12.84 1.70
N TYR A 252 -4.36 -11.95 0.76
CA TYR A 252 -5.20 -10.82 0.41
C TYR A 252 -6.60 -11.27 -0.02
N ARG A 253 -6.69 -12.20 -0.99
CA ARG A 253 -7.98 -12.73 -1.48
C ARG A 253 -8.81 -13.35 -0.35
N ARG A 254 -8.16 -14.11 0.56
CA ARG A 254 -8.81 -14.70 1.74
C ARG A 254 -9.35 -13.62 2.69
N LEU A 255 -8.58 -12.56 2.94
CA LEU A 255 -9.00 -11.45 3.80
C LEU A 255 -10.14 -10.64 3.18
N VAL A 256 -10.11 -10.36 1.89
CA VAL A 256 -11.20 -9.66 1.19
C VAL A 256 -12.51 -10.45 1.33
N ARG A 257 -12.49 -11.76 1.10
CA ARG A 257 -13.68 -12.63 1.30
C ARG A 257 -14.19 -12.56 2.74
N ARG A 258 -13.28 -12.59 3.73
CA ARG A 258 -13.63 -12.50 5.16
C ARG A 258 -14.25 -11.16 5.54
N PHE A 259 -13.83 -10.06 4.90
CA PHE A 259 -14.27 -8.70 5.23
C PHE A 259 -15.51 -8.24 4.44
N GLY A 260 -16.13 -9.11 3.66
CA GLY A 260 -17.39 -8.81 2.96
C GLY A 260 -17.33 -8.92 1.43
N GLY A 261 -16.23 -9.48 0.88
CA GLY A 261 -16.09 -9.82 -0.55
C GLY A 261 -15.67 -8.65 -1.44
N ASP A 262 -15.53 -8.94 -2.73
CA ASP A 262 -14.94 -8.02 -3.72
C ASP A 262 -15.83 -6.81 -4.04
N LYS A 263 -17.14 -6.92 -3.85
CA LYS A 263 -18.09 -5.82 -4.05
C LYS A 263 -18.00 -4.74 -2.96
N ASN A 264 -17.35 -5.04 -1.82
CA ASN A 264 -17.20 -4.10 -0.72
C ASN A 264 -15.83 -3.37 -0.78
N PRO A 265 -15.79 -2.08 -1.15
CA PRO A 265 -14.54 -1.30 -1.20
C PRO A 265 -13.83 -1.23 0.16
N GLY A 266 -14.59 -1.22 1.25
CA GLY A 266 -14.05 -1.25 2.62
C GLY A 266 -13.32 -2.54 2.94
N ALA A 267 -13.75 -3.69 2.39
CA ALA A 267 -13.08 -4.98 2.55
C ALA A 267 -11.67 -4.96 1.93
N LYS A 268 -11.55 -4.42 0.71
CA LYS A 268 -10.27 -4.28 0.00
C LYS A 268 -9.29 -3.39 0.78
N LYS A 269 -9.76 -2.23 1.30
CA LYS A 269 -8.94 -1.32 2.11
C LYS A 269 -8.47 -1.98 3.42
N LYS A 270 -9.34 -2.71 4.13
CA LYS A 270 -8.97 -3.46 5.34
C LYS A 270 -7.96 -4.57 5.03
N ALA A 271 -8.17 -5.31 3.95
CA ALA A 271 -7.28 -6.39 3.54
C ALA A 271 -5.88 -5.87 3.20
N ILE A 272 -5.76 -4.74 2.48
CA ILE A 272 -4.47 -4.18 2.11
C ILE A 272 -3.67 -3.69 3.32
N ILE A 273 -4.31 -3.08 4.31
CA ILE A 273 -3.66 -2.71 5.58
C ILE A 273 -3.13 -3.96 6.31
N ALA A 274 -3.86 -5.07 6.31
CA ALA A 274 -3.39 -6.31 6.90
C ALA A 274 -2.22 -6.95 6.12
N ILE A 275 -2.14 -6.73 4.80
CA ILE A 275 -0.98 -7.11 3.99
C ILE A 275 0.21 -6.21 4.31
N ALA A 276 0.02 -4.87 4.40
CA ALA A 276 1.06 -3.93 4.81
C ALA A 276 1.66 -4.31 6.18
N HIS A 277 0.81 -4.66 7.15
CA HIS A 277 1.25 -5.20 8.44
C HIS A 277 2.05 -6.51 8.29
N THR A 278 1.66 -7.37 7.34
CA THR A 278 2.40 -8.62 7.08
C THR A 278 3.76 -8.33 6.45
N LEU A 279 3.84 -7.38 5.51
CA LEU A 279 5.10 -6.93 4.91
C LEU A 279 6.05 -6.35 5.96
N LEU A 280 5.54 -5.53 6.88
CA LEU A 280 6.33 -5.01 7.99
C LEU A 280 6.94 -6.14 8.83
N LYS A 281 6.15 -7.19 9.14
CA LYS A 281 6.66 -8.36 9.86
C LYS A 281 7.74 -9.11 9.10
N ILE A 282 7.55 -9.28 7.79
CA ILE A 282 8.53 -9.95 6.92
C ILE A 282 9.82 -9.16 6.88
N ALA A 283 9.77 -7.85 6.58
CA ALA A 283 10.94 -6.99 6.50
C ALA A 283 11.70 -6.93 7.85
N TYR A 284 10.97 -6.84 8.97
CA TYR A 284 11.58 -6.94 10.31
C TYR A 284 12.34 -8.26 10.49
N GLN A 285 11.73 -9.39 10.10
CA GLN A 285 12.33 -10.70 10.27
C GLN A 285 13.53 -10.91 9.35
N VAL A 286 13.44 -10.50 8.10
CA VAL A 286 14.52 -10.54 7.10
C VAL A 286 15.76 -9.79 7.60
N LEU A 287 15.58 -8.57 8.11
CA LEU A 287 16.68 -7.79 8.67
C LEU A 287 17.20 -8.35 10.00
N LYS A 288 16.34 -8.95 10.82
CA LYS A 288 16.78 -9.56 12.10
C LYS A 288 17.58 -10.82 11.88
N THR A 289 17.19 -11.68 10.91
CA THR A 289 17.85 -12.96 10.67
C THR A 289 19.00 -12.87 9.65
N GLY A 290 19.03 -11.81 8.84
CA GLY A 290 19.96 -11.69 7.71
C GLY A 290 19.67 -12.70 6.58
N GLN A 291 18.47 -13.28 6.55
CA GLN A 291 18.05 -14.23 5.52
C GLN A 291 17.04 -13.57 4.57
N PRO A 292 17.21 -13.74 3.24
CA PRO A 292 16.26 -13.17 2.27
C PRO A 292 14.89 -13.83 2.40
N TYR A 293 13.86 -13.12 1.95
CA TYR A 293 12.51 -13.65 1.92
C TYR A 293 12.36 -14.76 0.89
N THR A 294 11.74 -15.86 1.31
CA THR A 294 11.35 -16.95 0.42
C THR A 294 9.82 -17.08 0.43
N ASP A 295 9.20 -17.04 -0.76
CA ASP A 295 7.74 -17.21 -0.85
C ASP A 295 7.33 -18.65 -0.61
N LEU A 296 6.38 -18.84 0.29
CA LEU A 296 5.86 -20.16 0.68
C LEU A 296 4.77 -20.69 -0.29
N GLY A 297 4.53 -19.99 -1.39
CA GLY A 297 3.58 -20.38 -2.42
C GLY A 297 2.13 -19.95 -2.17
N ALA A 298 1.34 -19.94 -3.26
CA ALA A 298 -0.06 -19.52 -3.21
C ALA A 298 -0.96 -20.49 -2.43
N ASP A 299 -0.57 -21.75 -2.38
CA ASP A 299 -1.27 -22.85 -1.73
C ASP A 299 -0.92 -23.04 -0.23
N PHE A 300 -0.05 -22.16 0.32
CA PHE A 300 0.36 -22.20 1.72
C PHE A 300 -0.81 -22.33 2.71
N TYR A 301 -1.89 -21.61 2.47
CA TYR A 301 -3.06 -21.66 3.37
C TYR A 301 -3.94 -22.89 3.14
N THR A 302 -3.88 -23.50 1.99
CA THR A 302 -4.62 -24.72 1.67
C THR A 302 -3.92 -25.92 2.25
N ARG A 303 -2.59 -26.01 2.10
CA ARG A 303 -1.76 -27.09 2.68
C ARG A 303 -1.80 -27.15 4.20
N ARG A 304 -2.06 -26.04 4.88
CA ARG A 304 -2.18 -25.97 6.36
C ARG A 304 -3.56 -26.35 6.89
N GLN A 305 -4.55 -26.57 6.05
CA GLN A 305 -5.85 -27.06 6.47
C GLN A 305 -5.80 -28.58 6.57
N SER A 306 -6.23 -29.14 7.69
CA SER A 306 -6.38 -30.60 7.77
C SER A 306 -7.43 -31.07 6.77
N PRO A 307 -7.35 -32.32 6.29
CA PRO A 307 -8.35 -32.91 5.39
C PRO A 307 -9.78 -32.73 5.94
N GLU A 308 -9.98 -32.91 7.25
CA GLU A 308 -11.26 -32.72 7.94
C GLU A 308 -11.77 -31.26 7.86
N GLN A 309 -10.88 -30.27 8.03
CA GLN A 309 -11.24 -28.86 7.89
C GLN A 309 -11.61 -28.51 6.45
N GLN A 310 -10.95 -29.12 5.47
CA GLN A 310 -11.29 -28.95 4.06
C GLN A 310 -12.64 -29.58 3.73
N GLN A 311 -12.92 -30.77 4.23
CA GLN A 311 -14.20 -31.45 4.07
C GLN A 311 -15.35 -30.66 4.71
N ALA A 312 -15.18 -30.20 5.94
CA ALA A 312 -16.17 -29.35 6.62
C ALA A 312 -16.42 -28.03 5.88
N TYR A 313 -15.39 -27.43 5.28
CA TYR A 313 -15.55 -26.24 4.45
C TYR A 313 -16.34 -26.53 3.16
N LEU A 314 -16.05 -27.62 2.47
CA LEU A 314 -16.74 -28.05 1.26
C LEU A 314 -18.20 -28.41 1.57
N ALA A 315 -18.48 -29.13 2.64
CA ALA A 315 -19.82 -29.46 3.09
C ALA A 315 -20.67 -28.20 3.32
N ARG A 316 -20.13 -27.23 4.08
CA ARG A 316 -20.78 -25.94 4.32
C ARG A 316 -21.03 -25.14 3.05
N ARG A 317 -20.14 -25.23 2.07
CA ARG A 317 -20.29 -24.54 0.79
C ARG A 317 -21.40 -25.17 -0.07
N LEU A 318 -21.45 -26.51 -0.12
CA LEU A 318 -22.50 -27.27 -0.81
C LEU A 318 -23.87 -27.04 -0.15
N GLN A 319 -23.93 -27.00 1.19
CA GLN A 319 -25.17 -26.74 1.94
C GLN A 319 -25.73 -25.33 1.67
N LYS A 320 -24.87 -24.34 1.40
CA LYS A 320 -25.31 -22.99 0.98
C LYS A 320 -25.89 -22.95 -0.44
N LEU A 321 -25.46 -23.85 -1.33
CA LEU A 321 -25.98 -23.96 -2.69
C LEU A 321 -27.30 -24.72 -2.72
N HIS A 322 -27.55 -25.57 -1.73
CA HIS A 322 -28.76 -26.38 -1.58
C HIS A 322 -29.39 -26.15 -0.19
N PRO A 323 -30.08 -25.02 0.03
CA PRO A 323 -30.76 -24.74 1.29
C PRO A 323 -31.82 -25.80 1.59
N GLY A 324 -31.77 -26.38 2.80
CA GLY A 324 -32.71 -27.44 3.22
C GLY A 324 -32.22 -28.87 2.97
N CYS A 325 -31.10 -29.09 2.28
CA CYS A 325 -30.52 -30.43 2.08
C CYS A 325 -29.41 -30.73 3.09
N THR A 326 -29.34 -31.93 3.60
CA THR A 326 -28.20 -32.41 4.39
C THR A 326 -27.10 -32.87 3.44
N VAL A 327 -25.90 -32.30 3.53
CA VAL A 327 -24.75 -32.68 2.68
C VAL A 327 -23.87 -33.62 3.45
N THR A 328 -23.75 -34.84 2.96
CA THR A 328 -22.82 -35.88 3.46
C THR A 328 -21.70 -36.09 2.44
N ILE A 329 -20.44 -36.00 2.87
CA ILE A 329 -19.27 -36.28 2.01
C ILE A 329 -18.83 -37.72 2.30
N THR A 330 -19.00 -38.61 1.34
CA THR A 330 -18.50 -39.98 1.40
C THR A 330 -17.24 -40.07 0.57
N ILE A 331 -16.14 -40.56 1.16
CA ILE A 331 -14.88 -40.79 0.49
C ILE A 331 -14.75 -42.33 0.28
N SER A 332 -14.86 -42.75 -0.98
CA SER A 332 -14.60 -44.13 -1.33
C SER A 332 -13.16 -44.27 -1.82
N PRO A 333 -12.44 -45.31 -1.40
CA PRO A 333 -11.10 -45.60 -1.94
C PRO A 333 -11.22 -45.93 -3.45
N PRO A 334 -10.18 -45.68 -4.26
CA PRO A 334 -10.19 -46.03 -5.66
C PRO A 334 -10.37 -47.55 -5.84
N PRO A 335 -11.06 -47.98 -6.91
CA PRO A 335 -11.28 -49.42 -7.16
C PRO A 335 -9.94 -50.13 -7.29
N GLY A 336 -9.71 -51.16 -6.46
CA GLY A 336 -8.46 -51.95 -6.40
C GLY A 336 -7.54 -51.67 -5.21
N SER A 337 -7.89 -50.74 -4.32
CA SER A 337 -7.15 -50.54 -3.08
C SER A 337 -7.53 -51.57 -2.01
N PRO A 338 -6.57 -52.16 -1.28
CA PRO A 338 -6.93 -53.03 -0.16
C PRO A 338 -7.70 -52.27 0.91
N PRO A 339 -8.63 -52.94 1.62
CA PRO A 339 -9.43 -52.30 2.68
C PRO A 339 -8.49 -51.74 3.77
N PRO A 340 -8.82 -50.59 4.37
CA PRO A 340 -8.04 -50.07 5.48
C PRO A 340 -8.06 -51.08 6.63
N SER A 341 -6.87 -51.44 7.12
CA SER A 341 -6.72 -52.30 8.30
C SER A 341 -7.51 -51.70 9.47
N ALA A 342 -8.37 -52.52 10.07
CA ALA A 342 -9.11 -52.16 11.26
C ALA A 342 -8.16 -51.70 12.39
N PRO A 343 -8.52 -50.68 13.18
CA PRO A 343 -7.69 -50.30 14.32
C PRO A 343 -7.61 -51.51 15.27
N ALA A 344 -6.37 -51.89 15.63
CA ALA A 344 -6.11 -52.91 16.61
C ALA A 344 -6.81 -52.47 17.93
N GLU A 345 -7.77 -53.24 18.39
CA GLU A 345 -8.32 -53.13 19.71
C GLU A 345 -7.15 -53.32 20.69
N ALA A 346 -6.90 -52.26 21.48
CA ALA A 346 -5.98 -52.29 22.59
C ALA A 346 -6.63 -53.14 23.70
N ALA A 347 -6.05 -54.28 23.96
CA ALA A 347 -6.32 -55.10 25.17
C ALA A 347 -5.61 -54.48 26.37
#